data_5927316c676604eb44a37aa1725d760f
#
_entry.id   5927316c676604eb44a37aa1725d760f
#
_cell.length_a   1.000
_cell.length_b   1.000
_cell.length_c   1.000
_cell.angle_alpha   90.00
_cell.angle_beta   90.00
_cell.angle_gamma   90.00
#
_symmetry.space_group_name_H-M   'P 1'
#
loop_
_entity.id
_entity.type
_entity.pdbx_description
1 polymer ?
#
loop_
_entity_poly.entity_id
_entity_poly.type
_entity_poly.pdbx_seq_one_letter_code
_entity_poly.pdbx_strand_id
1 'polypeptide(L)'
;MSTKLTTAEMGRMNVAEYREADKLPLVVVLDNVRSQHNVGAVFRTADAMRIEKVVLCGICCCPPNQEIHKTALGAEESVEWSYYKETLDAVRDLQAQGYTVYAVEQAHDSVTLEQVARELDNGQWTMDNCPKIAVILGHEVFGVQQEVVDNCSQCIEIPQYGTKHSMNVSVTAGIVMYRLACSLRLATKK
;
A
#
# COMPACT_ATOMS: atom_id res chain seq x y z
N MET A 1 -11.33 -1.58 33.67
CA MET A 1 -10.15 -0.76 33.25
C MET A 1 -9.37 -1.52 32.21
N SER A 2 -8.96 -0.87 31.09
CA SER A 2 -8.15 -1.53 30.07
C SER A 2 -6.67 -1.48 30.45
N THR A 3 -5.98 -2.62 30.42
CA THR A 3 -4.53 -2.74 30.63
C THR A 3 -3.80 -2.86 29.31
N LYS A 4 -2.64 -2.22 29.19
CA LYS A 4 -1.81 -2.34 27.98
C LYS A 4 -1.21 -3.74 27.89
N LEU A 5 -1.20 -4.31 26.68
CA LEU A 5 -0.50 -5.56 26.39
C LEU A 5 1.02 -5.31 26.40
N THR A 6 1.77 -6.24 26.97
CA THR A 6 3.22 -6.30 26.81
C THR A 6 3.60 -6.80 25.41
N THR A 7 4.82 -6.58 24.98
CA THR A 7 5.32 -7.06 23.68
C THR A 7 5.19 -8.59 23.55
N ALA A 8 5.43 -9.33 24.63
CA ALA A 8 5.27 -10.80 24.65
C ALA A 8 3.82 -11.24 24.44
N GLU A 9 2.87 -10.55 25.06
CA GLU A 9 1.42 -10.86 24.94
C GLU A 9 0.87 -10.53 23.55
N MET A 10 1.53 -9.67 22.78
CA MET A 10 1.12 -9.35 21.41
C MET A 10 1.33 -10.51 20.43
N GLY A 11 2.18 -11.49 20.73
CA GLY A 11 2.42 -12.68 19.90
C GLY A 11 2.87 -12.35 18.48
N ARG A 12 3.80 -11.39 18.33
CA ARG A 12 4.27 -10.96 17.01
C ARG A 12 5.14 -12.02 16.35
N MET A 13 4.95 -12.22 15.05
CA MET A 13 5.78 -13.11 14.23
C MET A 13 7.21 -12.59 14.16
N ASN A 14 8.17 -13.51 14.07
CA ASN A 14 9.52 -13.18 13.62
C ASN A 14 9.56 -13.06 12.08
N VAL A 15 10.69 -12.61 11.53
CA VAL A 15 10.84 -12.36 10.07
C VAL A 15 10.62 -13.65 9.25
N ALA A 16 11.10 -14.80 9.72
CA ALA A 16 10.94 -16.06 9.01
C ALA A 16 9.45 -16.51 8.98
N GLU A 17 8.79 -16.46 10.13
CA GLU A 17 7.35 -16.74 10.24
C GLU A 17 6.51 -15.77 9.39
N TYR A 18 6.91 -14.49 9.36
CA TYR A 18 6.21 -13.51 8.52
C TYR A 18 6.33 -13.84 7.04
N ARG A 19 7.52 -14.25 6.58
CA ARG A 19 7.75 -14.59 5.17
C ARG A 19 6.90 -15.78 4.70
N GLU A 20 6.72 -16.77 5.56
CA GLU A 20 5.92 -17.97 5.28
C GLU A 20 4.40 -17.76 5.46
N ALA A 21 4.00 -16.74 6.20
CA ALA A 21 2.59 -16.46 6.44
C ALA A 21 1.86 -15.96 5.17
N ASP A 22 0.56 -16.31 5.05
CA ASP A 22 -0.30 -15.79 3.99
C ASP A 22 -0.33 -14.26 3.99
N LYS A 23 -0.24 -13.67 2.83
CA LYS A 23 -0.32 -12.21 2.62
C LYS A 23 -1.68 -11.82 2.07
N LEU A 24 -2.09 -10.59 2.36
CA LEU A 24 -3.21 -9.99 1.64
C LEU A 24 -2.78 -9.64 0.21
N PRO A 25 -3.58 -9.92 -0.81
CA PRO A 25 -3.27 -9.63 -2.20
C PRO A 25 -3.39 -8.11 -2.49
N LEU A 26 -2.62 -7.35 -1.75
CA LEU A 26 -2.52 -5.89 -1.82
C LEU A 26 -1.06 -5.51 -2.03
N VAL A 27 -0.78 -4.76 -3.10
CA VAL A 27 0.54 -4.22 -3.43
C VAL A 27 0.50 -2.71 -3.31
N VAL A 28 1.53 -2.12 -2.70
CA VAL A 28 1.73 -0.67 -2.66
C VAL A 28 2.88 -0.30 -3.56
N VAL A 29 2.61 0.58 -4.53
CA VAL A 29 3.61 1.13 -5.46
C VAL A 29 3.92 2.57 -5.05
N LEU A 30 5.19 2.90 -4.90
CA LEU A 30 5.67 4.24 -4.63
C LEU A 30 6.28 4.83 -5.90
N ASP A 31 5.55 5.77 -6.51
CA ASP A 31 5.94 6.47 -7.73
C ASP A 31 6.78 7.70 -7.41
N ASN A 32 8.10 7.60 -7.54
CA ASN A 32 9.02 8.70 -7.31
C ASN A 32 8.95 9.33 -5.90
N VAL A 33 8.59 8.57 -4.86
CA VAL A 33 8.57 9.06 -3.49
C VAL A 33 10.00 9.35 -3.03
N ARG A 34 10.27 10.64 -2.77
CA ARG A 34 11.61 11.15 -2.48
C ARG A 34 12.06 10.90 -1.05
N SER A 35 11.15 11.00 -0.09
CA SER A 35 11.48 10.91 1.32
C SER A 35 11.71 9.46 1.76
N GLN A 36 12.94 9.15 2.11
CA GLN A 36 13.34 7.85 2.65
C GLN A 36 12.57 7.49 3.94
N HIS A 37 12.26 8.50 4.77
CA HIS A 37 11.42 8.32 5.96
C HIS A 37 9.98 7.92 5.60
N ASN A 38 9.41 8.48 4.54
CA ASN A 38 8.08 8.08 4.06
C ASN A 38 8.11 6.63 3.54
N VAL A 39 9.15 6.26 2.77
CA VAL A 39 9.34 4.89 2.30
C VAL A 39 9.40 3.91 3.47
N GLY A 40 10.21 4.21 4.50
CA GLY A 40 10.31 3.35 5.70
C GLY A 40 8.99 3.26 6.48
N ALA A 41 8.25 4.37 6.60
CA ALA A 41 6.94 4.37 7.26
C ALA A 41 5.91 3.51 6.49
N VAL A 42 5.98 3.49 5.15
CA VAL A 42 5.16 2.61 4.30
C VAL A 42 5.51 1.15 4.56
N PHE A 43 6.79 0.78 4.58
CA PHE A 43 7.21 -0.60 4.94
C PHE A 43 6.65 -1.04 6.29
N ARG A 44 6.77 -0.18 7.31
CA ARG A 44 6.26 -0.48 8.65
C ARG A 44 4.76 -0.71 8.68
N THR A 45 4.00 0.06 7.91
CA THR A 45 2.55 -0.12 7.81
C THR A 45 2.21 -1.36 6.99
N ALA A 46 2.96 -1.63 5.92
CA ALA A 46 2.84 -2.82 5.09
C ALA A 46 3.03 -4.11 5.91
N ASP A 47 4.05 -4.13 6.76
CA ASP A 47 4.29 -5.22 7.72
C ASP A 47 3.09 -5.40 8.67
N ALA A 48 2.64 -4.32 9.31
CA ALA A 48 1.53 -4.35 10.26
C ALA A 48 0.22 -4.85 9.63
N MET A 49 -0.02 -4.54 8.36
CA MET A 49 -1.20 -4.99 7.61
C MET A 49 -0.97 -6.34 6.91
N ARG A 50 0.23 -6.85 6.91
CA ARG A 50 0.62 -8.11 6.25
C ARG A 50 0.22 -8.11 4.77
N ILE A 51 0.51 -6.99 4.08
CA ILE A 51 0.30 -6.87 2.64
C ILE A 51 1.38 -7.65 1.88
N GLU A 52 1.10 -7.93 0.63
CA GLU A 52 1.94 -8.81 -0.18
C GLU A 52 3.30 -8.20 -0.48
N LYS A 53 3.32 -6.92 -0.95
CA LYS A 53 4.55 -6.34 -1.51
C LYS A 53 4.55 -4.82 -1.51
N VAL A 54 5.73 -4.24 -1.42
CA VAL A 54 6.00 -2.83 -1.72
C VAL A 54 6.83 -2.75 -3.01
N VAL A 55 6.40 -1.94 -3.97
CA VAL A 55 7.13 -1.69 -5.23
C VAL A 55 7.67 -0.27 -5.19
N LEU A 56 8.97 -0.12 -5.38
CA LEU A 56 9.67 1.16 -5.38
C LEU A 56 9.99 1.54 -6.82
N CYS A 57 9.66 2.77 -7.23
CA CYS A 57 9.85 3.21 -8.61
C CYS A 57 10.65 4.53 -8.70
N GLY A 58 11.40 4.66 -9.78
CA GLY A 58 12.11 5.88 -10.14
C GLY A 58 13.14 6.31 -9.11
N ILE A 59 12.96 7.51 -8.53
CA ILE A 59 13.90 8.08 -7.55
C ILE A 59 13.73 7.54 -6.13
N CYS A 60 12.80 6.60 -5.89
CA CYS A 60 12.65 5.99 -4.57
C CYS A 60 13.97 5.31 -4.13
N CYS A 61 14.41 5.63 -2.92
CA CYS A 61 15.51 4.89 -2.31
C CYS A 61 15.07 3.46 -1.97
N CYS A 62 15.98 2.51 -2.15
CA CYS A 62 15.76 1.10 -1.86
C CYS A 62 16.51 0.65 -0.59
N PRO A 63 16.01 -0.36 0.12
CA PRO A 63 16.80 -1.07 1.12
C PRO A 63 18.04 -1.76 0.49
N PRO A 64 19.16 -1.92 1.22
CA PRO A 64 19.37 -1.43 2.57
C PRO A 64 19.71 0.07 2.61
N ASN A 65 19.02 0.81 3.47
CA ASN A 65 19.23 2.25 3.62
C ASN A 65 18.95 2.65 5.07
N GLN A 66 19.87 3.40 5.70
CA GLN A 66 19.77 3.77 7.12
C GLN A 66 18.57 4.67 7.43
N GLU A 67 18.23 5.60 6.54
CA GLU A 67 17.09 6.51 6.75
C GLU A 67 15.74 5.77 6.58
N ILE A 68 15.66 4.78 5.69
CA ILE A 68 14.51 3.88 5.59
C ILE A 68 14.40 3.07 6.89
N HIS A 69 15.52 2.47 7.36
CA HIS A 69 15.55 1.64 8.57
C HIS A 69 15.07 2.37 9.83
N LYS A 70 15.39 3.67 9.97
CA LYS A 70 14.95 4.48 11.13
C LYS A 70 13.44 4.52 11.32
N THR A 71 12.65 4.45 10.26
CA THR A 71 11.19 4.50 10.31
C THR A 71 10.54 3.16 10.06
N ALA A 72 11.15 2.29 9.26
CA ALA A 72 10.71 0.93 9.00
C ALA A 72 10.92 -0.01 10.20
N LEU A 73 11.98 0.23 11.01
CA LEU A 73 12.33 -0.56 12.20
C LEU A 73 12.47 -2.06 11.91
N GLY A 74 13.05 -2.42 10.75
CA GLY A 74 13.26 -3.79 10.31
C GLY A 74 12.13 -4.37 9.44
N ALA A 75 11.03 -3.64 9.23
CA ALA A 75 9.94 -4.10 8.38
C ALA A 75 10.36 -4.29 6.91
N GLU A 76 11.38 -3.58 6.45
CA GLU A 76 11.99 -3.74 5.13
C GLU A 76 12.71 -5.08 4.93
N GLU A 77 12.95 -5.82 6.01
CA GLU A 77 13.52 -7.17 5.98
C GLU A 77 12.44 -8.25 5.89
N SER A 78 11.22 -7.97 6.37
CA SER A 78 10.08 -8.89 6.39
C SER A 78 9.18 -8.74 5.17
N VAL A 79 8.85 -7.51 4.77
CA VAL A 79 7.98 -7.23 3.64
C VAL A 79 8.73 -7.41 2.33
N GLU A 80 8.15 -8.19 1.41
CA GLU A 80 8.69 -8.33 0.06
C GLU A 80 8.70 -6.99 -0.67
N TRP A 81 9.75 -6.72 -1.45
CA TRP A 81 9.82 -5.52 -2.27
C TRP A 81 10.55 -5.75 -3.58
N SER A 82 10.29 -4.88 -4.55
CA SER A 82 11.01 -4.82 -5.82
C SER A 82 11.19 -3.39 -6.27
N TYR A 83 12.10 -3.17 -7.22
CA TYR A 83 12.37 -1.87 -7.81
C TYR A 83 12.16 -1.89 -9.32
N TYR A 84 11.54 -0.83 -9.83
CA TYR A 84 11.42 -0.55 -11.26
C TYR A 84 11.97 0.84 -11.56
N LYS A 85 12.69 0.96 -12.67
CA LYS A 85 13.18 2.26 -13.12
C LYS A 85 12.03 3.17 -13.52
N GLU A 86 11.05 2.61 -14.23
CA GLU A 86 9.87 3.33 -14.71
C GLU A 86 8.60 2.74 -14.04
N THR A 87 7.76 3.61 -13.50
CA THR A 87 6.54 3.18 -12.79
C THR A 87 5.56 2.47 -13.73
N LEU A 88 5.51 2.86 -15.01
CA LEU A 88 4.67 2.21 -16.00
C LEU A 88 5.01 0.73 -16.21
N ASP A 89 6.28 0.35 -16.09
CA ASP A 89 6.67 -1.06 -16.23
C ASP A 89 6.12 -1.87 -15.05
N ALA A 90 6.17 -1.31 -13.83
CA ALA A 90 5.52 -1.92 -12.66
C ALA A 90 4.00 -2.06 -12.85
N VAL A 91 3.33 -1.04 -13.39
CA VAL A 91 1.88 -1.08 -13.68
C VAL A 91 1.55 -2.22 -14.65
N ARG A 92 2.27 -2.31 -15.76
CA ARG A 92 2.05 -3.35 -16.78
C ARG A 92 2.25 -4.76 -16.22
N ASP A 93 3.31 -4.95 -15.44
CA ASP A 93 3.62 -6.23 -14.82
C ASP A 93 2.55 -6.64 -13.79
N LEU A 94 2.07 -5.71 -12.99
CA LEU A 94 0.98 -5.96 -12.03
C LEU A 94 -0.34 -6.28 -12.73
N GLN A 95 -0.68 -5.54 -13.79
CA GLN A 95 -1.87 -5.84 -14.61
C GLN A 95 -1.79 -7.21 -15.26
N ALA A 96 -0.62 -7.58 -15.79
CA ALA A 96 -0.39 -8.91 -16.37
C ALA A 96 -0.52 -10.05 -15.33
N GLN A 97 -0.26 -9.75 -14.04
CA GLN A 97 -0.46 -10.68 -12.92
C GLN A 97 -1.90 -10.68 -12.39
N GLY A 98 -2.81 -9.91 -13.00
CA GLY A 98 -4.22 -9.84 -12.65
C GLY A 98 -4.58 -8.86 -11.53
N TYR A 99 -3.70 -7.91 -11.20
CA TYR A 99 -4.01 -6.83 -10.26
C TYR A 99 -4.89 -5.77 -10.92
N THR A 100 -5.91 -5.32 -10.21
CA THR A 100 -6.56 -4.03 -10.50
C THR A 100 -5.70 -2.93 -9.92
N VAL A 101 -5.20 -2.04 -10.77
CA VAL A 101 -4.25 -1.00 -10.38
C VAL A 101 -4.96 0.33 -10.26
N TYR A 102 -4.86 0.96 -9.10
CA TYR A 102 -5.45 2.27 -8.80
C TYR A 102 -4.36 3.30 -8.52
N ALA A 103 -4.51 4.51 -9.05
CA ALA A 103 -3.73 5.66 -8.59
C ALA A 103 -4.43 6.31 -7.40
N VAL A 104 -3.69 6.62 -6.33
CA VAL A 104 -4.23 7.37 -5.19
C VAL A 104 -3.95 8.84 -5.43
N GLU A 105 -4.93 9.53 -6.03
CA GLU A 105 -4.79 10.92 -6.48
C GLU A 105 -6.14 11.63 -6.54
N GLN A 106 -6.12 12.96 -6.42
CA GLN A 106 -7.30 13.81 -6.64
C GLN A 106 -7.41 14.10 -8.14
N ALA A 107 -8.33 13.45 -8.82
CA ALA A 107 -8.52 13.56 -10.28
C ALA A 107 -9.98 13.74 -10.64
N HIS A 108 -10.24 14.25 -11.86
CA HIS A 108 -11.59 14.17 -12.43
C HIS A 108 -12.03 12.71 -12.53
N ASP A 109 -13.29 12.45 -12.25
CA ASP A 109 -13.89 11.11 -12.28
C ASP A 109 -13.26 10.08 -11.31
N SER A 110 -12.55 10.56 -10.27
CA SER A 110 -12.07 9.69 -9.18
C SER A 110 -13.24 9.10 -8.38
N VAL A 111 -13.01 7.92 -7.82
CA VAL A 111 -13.91 7.32 -6.82
C VAL A 111 -13.32 7.49 -5.43
N THR A 112 -14.17 7.54 -4.42
CA THR A 112 -13.67 7.60 -3.05
C THR A 112 -13.14 6.23 -2.60
N LEU A 113 -12.15 6.24 -1.70
CA LEU A 113 -11.64 5.02 -1.07
C LEU A 113 -12.79 4.18 -0.45
N GLU A 114 -13.80 4.84 0.11
CA GLU A 114 -14.96 4.16 0.68
C GLU A 114 -15.88 3.50 -0.35
N GLN A 115 -15.96 4.03 -1.58
CA GLN A 115 -16.70 3.37 -2.66
C GLN A 115 -16.01 2.05 -3.06
N VAL A 116 -14.70 2.09 -3.32
CA VAL A 116 -13.92 0.88 -3.64
C VAL A 116 -14.02 -0.14 -2.50
N ALA A 117 -13.87 0.31 -1.27
CA ALA A 117 -13.95 -0.57 -0.11
C ALA A 117 -15.33 -1.22 0.06
N ARG A 118 -16.43 -0.50 -0.22
CA ARG A 118 -17.80 -1.06 -0.21
C ARG A 118 -18.00 -2.12 -1.29
N GLU A 119 -17.44 -1.93 -2.48
CA GLU A 119 -17.49 -2.94 -3.54
C GLU A 119 -16.80 -4.23 -3.08
N LEU A 120 -15.64 -4.11 -2.43
CA LEU A 120 -14.94 -5.25 -1.83
C LEU A 120 -15.75 -5.90 -0.69
N ASP A 121 -16.34 -5.11 0.20
CA ASP A 121 -17.13 -5.60 1.34
C ASP A 121 -18.39 -6.36 0.87
N ASN A 122 -18.99 -5.95 -0.24
CA ASN A 122 -20.21 -6.56 -0.83
C ASN A 122 -19.91 -7.75 -1.72
N GLY A 123 -18.67 -7.97 -2.14
CA GLY A 123 -18.30 -9.10 -2.99
C GLY A 123 -18.40 -10.44 -2.26
N GLN A 124 -18.62 -11.50 -3.03
CA GLN A 124 -18.57 -12.89 -2.54
C GLN A 124 -17.20 -13.50 -2.87
N TRP A 125 -16.21 -13.14 -2.08
CA TRP A 125 -14.84 -13.55 -2.27
C TRP A 125 -14.49 -14.79 -1.44
N THR A 126 -13.58 -15.62 -1.96
CA THR A 126 -12.92 -16.73 -1.26
C THR A 126 -11.41 -16.51 -1.35
N MET A 127 -10.63 -17.36 -0.71
CA MET A 127 -9.16 -17.32 -0.84
C MET A 127 -8.71 -17.46 -2.31
N ASP A 128 -9.44 -18.26 -3.10
CA ASP A 128 -9.06 -18.56 -4.49
C ASP A 128 -9.45 -17.44 -5.48
N ASN A 129 -10.45 -16.63 -5.14
CA ASN A 129 -10.95 -15.56 -6.02
C ASN A 129 -10.89 -14.17 -5.39
N CYS A 130 -10.11 -14.00 -4.33
CA CYS A 130 -9.91 -12.71 -3.69
C CYS A 130 -9.30 -11.71 -4.69
N PRO A 131 -9.87 -10.51 -4.83
CA PRO A 131 -9.36 -9.54 -5.79
C PRO A 131 -7.94 -9.11 -5.44
N LYS A 132 -7.08 -9.07 -6.44
CA LYS A 132 -5.73 -8.56 -6.34
C LYS A 132 -5.74 -7.05 -6.60
N ILE A 133 -5.24 -6.29 -5.67
CA ILE A 133 -5.27 -4.82 -5.73
C ILE A 133 -3.85 -4.26 -5.64
N ALA A 134 -3.54 -3.32 -6.52
CA ALA A 134 -2.36 -2.49 -6.40
C ALA A 134 -2.75 -1.02 -6.29
N VAL A 135 -2.13 -0.30 -5.38
CA VAL A 135 -2.35 1.14 -5.18
C VAL A 135 -1.04 1.90 -5.37
N ILE A 136 -1.09 2.96 -6.16
CA ILE A 136 0.08 3.79 -6.49
C ILE A 136 -0.03 5.09 -5.71
N LEU A 137 1.02 5.45 -4.98
CA LEU A 137 1.17 6.73 -4.30
C LEU A 137 2.34 7.49 -4.92
N GLY A 138 2.13 8.75 -5.23
CA GLY A 138 3.07 9.57 -5.98
C GLY A 138 4.01 10.40 -5.14
N HIS A 139 4.84 11.17 -5.86
CA HIS A 139 5.79 12.13 -5.33
C HIS A 139 5.10 13.18 -4.44
N GLU A 140 5.77 13.60 -3.36
CA GLU A 140 5.21 14.48 -2.31
C GLU A 140 4.76 15.86 -2.83
N VAL A 141 5.25 16.29 -3.98
CA VAL A 141 4.93 17.60 -4.58
C VAL A 141 4.11 17.46 -5.87
N PHE A 142 4.45 16.48 -6.69
CA PHE A 142 3.88 16.32 -8.05
C PHE A 142 2.79 15.27 -8.15
N GLY A 143 2.57 14.49 -7.08
CA GLY A 143 1.63 13.38 -7.10
C GLY A 143 2.08 12.22 -7.99
N VAL A 144 1.14 11.41 -8.44
CA VAL A 144 1.36 10.32 -9.40
C VAL A 144 1.53 10.91 -10.80
N GLN A 145 2.52 10.42 -11.55
CA GLN A 145 2.76 10.88 -12.93
C GLN A 145 1.51 10.69 -13.81
N GLN A 146 1.18 11.69 -14.64
CA GLN A 146 -0.05 11.63 -15.47
C GLN A 146 -0.10 10.39 -16.35
N GLU A 147 1.02 10.03 -16.97
CA GLU A 147 1.11 8.82 -17.79
C GLU A 147 0.81 7.54 -17.00
N VAL A 148 1.16 7.50 -15.70
CA VAL A 148 0.83 6.40 -14.80
C VAL A 148 -0.67 6.40 -14.50
N VAL A 149 -1.24 7.56 -14.18
CA VAL A 149 -2.68 7.74 -13.96
C VAL A 149 -3.48 7.24 -15.16
N ASP A 150 -3.08 7.63 -16.37
CA ASP A 150 -3.76 7.26 -17.63
C ASP A 150 -3.76 5.73 -17.91
N ASN A 151 -2.85 4.99 -17.28
CA ASN A 151 -2.73 3.54 -17.40
C ASN A 151 -3.31 2.77 -16.20
N CYS A 152 -3.82 3.46 -15.18
CA CYS A 152 -4.53 2.84 -14.07
C CYS A 152 -5.98 2.51 -14.42
N SER A 153 -6.56 1.59 -13.68
CA SER A 153 -7.99 1.26 -13.83
C SER A 153 -8.88 2.43 -13.44
N GLN A 154 -8.49 3.17 -12.39
CA GLN A 154 -9.19 4.34 -11.88
C GLN A 154 -8.33 5.10 -10.86
N CYS A 155 -8.68 6.35 -10.55
CA CYS A 155 -8.15 7.08 -9.41
C CYS A 155 -9.01 6.85 -8.16
N ILE A 156 -8.35 6.65 -7.03
CA ILE A 156 -8.97 6.63 -5.71
C ILE A 156 -8.62 7.94 -5.00
N GLU A 157 -9.63 8.64 -4.50
CA GLU A 157 -9.41 9.81 -3.66
C GLU A 157 -9.83 9.58 -2.21
N ILE A 158 -9.16 10.29 -1.31
CA ILE A 158 -9.59 10.47 0.08
C ILE A 158 -10.12 11.90 0.19
N PRO A 159 -11.43 12.12 0.43
CA PRO A 159 -11.97 13.45 0.57
C PRO A 159 -11.27 14.26 1.66
N GLN A 160 -10.88 15.48 1.35
CA GLN A 160 -10.18 16.39 2.26
C GLN A 160 -10.97 17.68 2.43
N TYR A 161 -11.10 18.14 3.69
CA TYR A 161 -11.94 19.29 4.04
C TYR A 161 -11.13 20.42 4.69
N GLY A 162 -9.82 20.32 4.68
CA GLY A 162 -8.91 21.28 5.30
C GLY A 162 -8.43 22.35 4.32
N THR A 163 -7.41 23.09 4.73
CA THR A 163 -6.79 24.18 3.94
C THR A 163 -5.61 23.71 3.08
N LYS A 164 -5.16 22.48 3.27
CA LYS A 164 -4.03 21.91 2.52
C LYS A 164 -4.52 21.11 1.33
N HIS A 165 -3.72 21.10 0.27
CA HIS A 165 -4.07 20.42 -0.98
C HIS A 165 -3.81 18.92 -0.94
N SER A 166 -3.00 18.42 0.01
CA SER A 166 -2.63 17.02 0.12
C SER A 166 -2.27 16.64 1.56
N MET A 167 -2.35 15.34 1.85
CA MET A 167 -1.81 14.72 3.06
C MET A 167 -0.39 14.22 2.81
N ASN A 168 0.36 13.96 3.88
CA ASN A 168 1.64 13.28 3.77
C ASN A 168 1.45 11.89 3.14
N VAL A 169 2.31 11.52 2.18
CA VAL A 169 2.20 10.28 1.39
C VAL A 169 2.18 9.02 2.25
N SER A 170 2.98 8.95 3.33
CA SER A 170 2.98 7.78 4.21
C SER A 170 1.73 7.69 5.09
N VAL A 171 1.12 8.83 5.44
CA VAL A 171 -0.18 8.88 6.13
C VAL A 171 -1.28 8.41 5.18
N THR A 172 -1.29 8.93 3.94
CA THR A 172 -2.22 8.50 2.88
C THR A 172 -2.10 6.99 2.65
N ALA A 173 -0.88 6.48 2.50
CA ALA A 173 -0.62 5.05 2.37
C ALA A 173 -1.19 4.24 3.54
N GLY A 174 -1.02 4.73 4.76
CA GLY A 174 -1.56 4.08 5.97
C GLY A 174 -3.08 3.98 5.96
N ILE A 175 -3.78 5.06 5.60
CA ILE A 175 -5.25 5.09 5.49
C ILE A 175 -5.73 4.10 4.43
N VAL A 176 -5.14 4.15 3.22
CA VAL A 176 -5.51 3.28 2.10
C VAL A 176 -5.23 1.81 2.42
N MET A 177 -4.02 1.50 2.89
CA MET A 177 -3.66 0.13 3.27
C MET A 177 -4.59 -0.44 4.35
N TYR A 178 -4.86 0.34 5.40
CA TYR A 178 -5.74 -0.11 6.49
C TYR A 178 -7.15 -0.40 5.99
N ARG A 179 -7.74 0.54 5.22
CA ARG A 179 -9.11 0.39 4.74
C ARG A 179 -9.28 -0.80 3.80
N LEU A 180 -8.39 -0.93 2.82
CA LEU A 180 -8.42 -2.05 1.88
C LEU A 180 -8.09 -3.39 2.56
N ALA A 181 -7.12 -3.41 3.49
CA ALA A 181 -6.82 -4.62 4.25
C ALA A 181 -8.01 -5.10 5.09
N CYS A 182 -8.79 -4.20 5.67
CA CYS A 182 -10.02 -4.58 6.38
C CYS A 182 -11.02 -5.27 5.45
N SER A 183 -11.28 -4.70 4.28
CA SER A 183 -12.18 -5.28 3.28
C SER A 183 -11.70 -6.64 2.77
N LEU A 184 -10.43 -6.76 2.40
CA LEU A 184 -9.86 -8.01 1.92
C LEU A 184 -9.87 -9.12 2.98
N ARG A 185 -9.64 -8.78 4.27
CA ARG A 185 -9.71 -9.76 5.37
C ARG A 185 -11.12 -10.22 5.68
N LEU A 186 -12.11 -9.35 5.54
CA LEU A 186 -13.52 -9.74 5.69
C LEU A 186 -13.94 -10.67 4.55
N ALA A 187 -13.43 -10.42 3.35
CA ALA A 187 -13.66 -11.25 2.19
C ALA A 187 -13.13 -12.69 2.36
N THR A 188 -11.96 -12.85 2.99
CA THR A 188 -11.31 -14.16 3.16
C THR A 188 -11.75 -14.95 4.41
N LYS A 189 -12.56 -14.35 5.29
CA LYS A 189 -13.06 -15.01 6.52
C LYS A 189 -14.46 -15.63 6.38
N LYS A 190 -15.10 -15.46 5.24
CA LYS A 190 -16.39 -16.09 4.91
C LYS A 190 -16.18 -17.39 4.16
#